data_0244bd750315f27b7c327be94ee2dc29
#
_entry.id   0244bd750315f27b7c327be94ee2dc29
#
_cell.length_a   1.000
_cell.length_b   1.000
_cell.length_c   1.000
_cell.angle_alpha   90.00
_cell.angle_beta   90.00
_cell.angle_gamma   90.00
#
_symmetry.space_group_name_H-M   'P 1'
#
loop_
_entity.id
_entity.type
_entity.pdbx_description
1 polymer ?
#
loop_
_entity_poly.entity_id
_entity_poly.type
_entity_poly.pdbx_seq_one_letter_code
_entity_poly.pdbx_strand_id
1 'polypeptide(L)'
;MAQESIQRRALLYDRDGDAHYDTISAFIKSLRGSDPDAALYWMARMLXXXEDPRFILRRMLILAGEDIGLADPNALLVANAAAQAFDYVGLPEGIYPMIEAALYLSTAPKSNSALAYFQAYETVEKKGVTEVPDHLKDSSRDAKGLGHGEGYVYPHQLEEHHVGQQYLPTALQGTYFYKPTAIGYEAAVRDRLERWRRAQEKALGVTETTTLPTPTHEEAESIKRKMGFRNT
;
A
#
# COMPACT_ATOMS: atom_id res chain seq x y z
N MET A 1 -5.33 40.87 -19.25
CA MET A 1 -5.76 39.89 -18.23
C MET A 1 -5.58 38.44 -18.68
N ALA A 2 -6.15 37.94 -19.79
CA ALA A 2 -5.94 36.57 -20.26
C ALA A 2 -4.48 36.29 -20.64
N GLN A 3 -3.83 37.18 -21.32
CA GLN A 3 -2.41 37.06 -21.72
C GLN A 3 -1.45 37.06 -20.51
N GLU A 4 -1.72 37.87 -19.50
CA GLU A 4 -0.94 37.89 -18.25
C GLU A 4 -1.11 36.61 -17.46
N SER A 5 -2.32 36.04 -17.46
CA SER A 5 -2.60 34.76 -16.83
C SER A 5 -1.85 33.61 -17.51
N ILE A 6 -1.80 33.62 -18.84
CA ILE A 6 -1.06 32.63 -19.63
C ILE A 6 0.45 32.77 -19.40
N GLN A 7 0.96 34.02 -19.38
CA GLN A 7 2.38 34.28 -19.11
C GLN A 7 2.78 33.87 -17.70
N ARG A 8 1.92 34.14 -16.69
CA ARG A 8 2.16 33.70 -15.33
C ARG A 8 2.21 32.17 -15.22
N ARG A 9 1.35 31.47 -15.95
CA ARG A 9 1.36 30.01 -16.01
C ARG A 9 2.64 29.49 -16.65
N ALA A 10 3.11 30.13 -17.73
CA ALA A 10 4.35 29.73 -18.41
C ALA A 10 5.59 29.96 -17.56
N LEU A 11 5.58 30.99 -16.69
CA LEU A 11 6.68 31.28 -15.75
C LEU A 11 6.69 30.34 -14.54
N LEU A 12 5.56 29.74 -14.21
CA LEU A 12 5.43 28.83 -13.07
C LEU A 12 5.78 27.37 -13.44
N TYR A 13 5.70 27.06 -14.73
CA TYR A 13 6.06 25.74 -15.25
C TYR A 13 7.33 25.89 -16.11
N ASP A 14 8.46 25.57 -15.52
CA ASP A 14 9.69 25.50 -16.28
C ASP A 14 9.56 24.38 -17.33
N ARG A 15 9.99 24.65 -18.55
CA ARG A 15 9.81 23.76 -19.69
C ARG A 15 10.57 22.43 -19.57
N ASP A 16 11.46 22.30 -18.60
CA ASP A 16 12.33 21.14 -18.44
C ASP A 16 11.79 20.05 -17.50
N GLY A 17 10.57 20.23 -16.96
CA GLY A 17 9.92 19.20 -16.17
C GLY A 17 10.38 19.08 -14.72
N ASP A 18 11.51 19.67 -14.35
CA ASP A 18 12.03 19.58 -12.97
C ASP A 18 11.06 20.20 -11.95
N ALA A 19 10.52 21.39 -12.28
CA ALA A 19 9.57 22.08 -11.42
C ALA A 19 8.28 21.28 -11.21
N HIS A 20 7.85 20.53 -12.22
CA HIS A 20 6.69 19.63 -12.13
C HIS A 20 6.96 18.51 -11.12
N TYR A 21 8.11 17.82 -11.25
CA TYR A 21 8.47 16.74 -10.32
C TYR A 21 8.73 17.26 -8.90
N ASP A 22 9.33 18.44 -8.77
CA ASP A 22 9.57 19.04 -7.47
C ASP A 22 8.27 19.38 -6.75
N THR A 23 7.29 19.93 -7.46
CA THR A 23 6.02 20.35 -6.87
C THR A 23 5.19 19.15 -6.42
N ILE A 24 5.08 18.11 -7.24
CA ILE A 24 4.36 16.89 -6.83
C ILE A 24 5.10 16.18 -5.68
N SER A 25 6.43 16.20 -5.68
CA SER A 25 7.23 15.65 -4.60
C SER A 25 6.95 16.39 -3.29
N ALA A 26 6.92 17.74 -3.34
CA ALA A 26 6.61 18.56 -2.17
C ALA A 26 5.19 18.27 -1.65
N PHE A 27 4.21 18.14 -2.56
CA PHE A 27 2.83 17.78 -2.20
C PHE A 27 2.77 16.44 -1.45
N ILE A 28 3.36 15.39 -2.03
CA ILE A 28 3.33 14.05 -1.44
C ILE A 28 4.08 14.03 -0.09
N LYS A 29 5.21 14.74 0.00
CA LYS A 29 5.96 14.84 1.25
C LYS A 29 5.17 15.58 2.34
N SER A 30 4.35 16.58 1.93
CA SER A 30 3.47 17.29 2.86
C SER A 30 2.36 16.38 3.40
N LEU A 31 1.72 15.60 2.52
CA LEU A 31 0.71 14.62 2.93
C LEU A 31 1.33 13.57 3.88
N ARG A 32 2.49 13.03 3.50
CA ARG A 32 3.22 12.03 4.30
C ARG A 32 3.67 12.60 5.64
N GLY A 33 4.09 13.86 5.64
CA GLY A 33 4.57 14.57 6.83
C GLY A 33 3.47 15.16 7.71
N SER A 34 2.21 14.95 7.33
CA SER A 34 1.04 15.38 8.10
C SER A 34 0.94 16.91 8.22
N ASP A 35 1.23 17.62 7.13
CA ASP A 35 1.08 19.08 7.05
C ASP A 35 -0.04 19.43 6.05
N PRO A 36 -1.29 19.61 6.52
CA PRO A 36 -2.40 19.92 5.62
C PRO A 36 -2.28 21.28 4.95
N ASP A 37 -1.69 22.26 5.59
CA ASP A 37 -1.54 23.60 5.01
C ASP A 37 -0.57 23.58 3.83
N ALA A 38 0.57 22.91 3.99
CA ALA A 38 1.52 22.73 2.89
C ALA A 38 0.90 21.89 1.76
N ALA A 39 0.14 20.84 2.10
CA ALA A 39 -0.55 20.01 1.10
C ALA A 39 -1.51 20.86 0.25
N LEU A 40 -2.35 21.66 0.89
CA LEU A 40 -3.27 22.56 0.17
C LEU A 40 -2.50 23.56 -0.71
N TYR A 41 -1.42 24.13 -0.19
CA TYR A 41 -0.59 25.08 -0.94
C TYR A 41 -0.03 24.44 -2.21
N TRP A 42 0.61 23.27 -2.07
CA TRP A 42 1.24 22.61 -3.24
C TRP A 42 0.20 22.14 -4.25
N MET A 43 -0.96 21.64 -3.77
CA MET A 43 -2.06 21.25 -4.66
C MET A 43 -2.58 22.46 -5.45
N ALA A 44 -2.80 23.59 -4.76
CA ALA A 44 -3.24 24.83 -5.41
C ALA A 44 -2.22 25.31 -6.44
N ARG A 45 -0.93 25.21 -6.11
CA ARG A 45 0.15 25.57 -7.04
C ARG A 45 0.15 24.69 -8.29
N MET A 46 -0.02 23.40 -8.14
CA MET A 46 -0.11 22.47 -9.28
C MET A 46 -1.33 22.77 -10.16
N LEU A 47 -2.46 22.94 -9.56
CA LEU A 47 -3.67 23.32 -10.31
C LEU A 47 -3.57 24.71 -10.93
N UNK A 48 -2.87 25.50 -10.45
CA UNK A 48 -2.62 26.78 -10.92
C UNK A 48 -1.78 26.73 -12.10
N UNK A 49 -1.04 25.66 -12.19
CA UNK A 49 -0.26 25.51 -13.25
C UNK A 49 -0.87 24.70 -14.30
N UNK A 50 -1.90 24.19 -14.03
CA UNK A 50 -2.50 23.49 -14.99
C UNK A 50 -2.14 22.12 -15.01
N GLU A 51 -1.74 21.62 -14.03
CA GLU A 51 -1.48 20.21 -13.84
C GLU A 51 -2.76 19.42 -14.00
N ASP A 52 -2.66 18.23 -14.59
CA ASP A 52 -3.82 17.34 -14.72
C ASP A 52 -4.29 16.94 -13.30
N PRO A 53 -5.51 17.29 -12.91
CA PRO A 53 -6.02 16.88 -11.58
C PRO A 53 -6.01 15.36 -11.38
N ARG A 54 -6.18 14.58 -12.45
CA ARG A 54 -6.12 13.11 -12.37
C ARG A 54 -4.73 12.62 -11.98
N PHE A 55 -3.67 13.33 -12.40
CA PHE A 55 -2.31 13.01 -11.95
C PHE A 55 -2.19 13.18 -10.44
N ILE A 56 -2.73 14.31 -9.91
CA ILE A 56 -2.70 14.58 -8.46
C ILE A 56 -3.49 13.49 -7.71
N LEU A 57 -4.68 13.16 -8.20
CA LEU A 57 -5.54 12.13 -7.60
C LEU A 57 -4.87 10.76 -7.60
N ARG A 58 -4.20 10.37 -8.71
CA ARG A 58 -3.44 9.12 -8.76
C ARG A 58 -2.35 9.08 -7.68
N ARG A 59 -1.66 10.20 -7.46
CA ARG A 59 -0.63 10.26 -6.42
C ARG A 59 -1.22 10.16 -5.01
N MET A 60 -2.41 10.72 -4.80
CA MET A 60 -3.12 10.55 -3.52
C MET A 60 -3.53 9.10 -3.28
N LEU A 61 -4.00 8.40 -4.32
CA LEU A 61 -4.35 6.97 -4.23
C LEU A 61 -3.14 6.12 -3.84
N ILE A 62 -2.00 6.38 -4.48
CA ILE A 62 -0.75 5.67 -4.16
C ILE A 62 -0.36 5.90 -2.69
N LEU A 63 -0.36 7.16 -2.26
CA LEU A 63 0.00 7.53 -0.89
C LEU A 63 -0.94 6.87 0.14
N ALA A 64 -2.23 6.81 -0.16
CA ALA A 64 -3.21 6.18 0.74
C ALA A 64 -2.85 4.71 1.02
N GLY A 65 -2.40 3.97 0.00
CA GLY A 65 -1.98 2.58 0.18
C GLY A 65 -0.58 2.44 0.77
N GLU A 66 0.35 3.28 0.32
CA GLU A 66 1.77 3.17 0.68
C GLU A 66 2.10 3.73 2.06
N ASP A 67 1.55 4.91 2.40
CA ASP A 67 1.96 5.67 3.59
C ASP A 67 0.95 5.65 4.73
N ILE A 68 -0.32 5.36 4.44
CA ILE A 68 -1.37 5.27 5.47
C ILE A 68 -1.72 3.79 5.72
N GLY A 69 -2.03 3.06 4.65
CA GLY A 69 -2.26 1.61 4.74
C GLY A 69 -3.26 1.25 5.83
N LEU A 70 -2.88 0.27 6.64
CA LEU A 70 -3.76 -0.22 7.71
C LEU A 70 -3.76 0.66 8.97
N ALA A 71 -2.98 1.73 9.02
CA ALA A 71 -3.18 2.71 10.11
C ALA A 71 -4.58 3.32 10.02
N ASP A 72 -5.08 3.54 8.79
CA ASP A 72 -6.46 3.97 8.54
C ASP A 72 -6.92 3.44 7.18
N PRO A 73 -7.62 2.28 7.16
CA PRO A 73 -8.09 1.70 5.89
C PRO A 73 -9.05 2.58 5.10
N ASN A 74 -9.71 3.54 5.76
CA ASN A 74 -10.63 4.47 5.08
C ASN A 74 -9.89 5.43 4.15
N ALA A 75 -8.58 5.63 4.33
CA ALA A 75 -7.82 6.56 3.50
C ALA A 75 -7.92 6.21 2.01
N LEU A 76 -7.80 4.93 1.67
CA LEU A 76 -7.91 4.49 0.28
C LEU A 76 -9.32 4.70 -0.26
N LEU A 77 -10.34 4.47 0.57
CA LEU A 77 -11.75 4.70 0.19
C LEU A 77 -12.01 6.18 -0.08
N VAL A 78 -11.51 7.06 0.78
CA VAL A 78 -11.67 8.52 0.62
C VAL A 78 -10.97 8.98 -0.66
N ALA A 79 -9.72 8.56 -0.87
CA ALA A 79 -8.97 8.93 -2.08
C ALA A 79 -9.67 8.45 -3.35
N ASN A 80 -10.20 7.22 -3.33
CA ASN A 80 -10.91 6.65 -4.48
C ASN A 80 -12.24 7.37 -4.72
N ALA A 81 -13.00 7.66 -3.66
CA ALA A 81 -14.25 8.41 -3.76
C ALA A 81 -14.00 9.80 -4.36
N ALA A 82 -12.92 10.46 -3.94
CA ALA A 82 -12.55 11.78 -4.49
C ALA A 82 -12.22 11.70 -5.98
N ALA A 83 -11.50 10.66 -6.40
CA ALA A 83 -11.16 10.47 -7.81
C ALA A 83 -12.42 10.24 -8.66
N GLN A 84 -13.34 9.40 -8.18
CA GLN A 84 -14.61 9.14 -8.87
C GLN A 84 -15.50 10.39 -8.91
N ALA A 85 -15.60 11.11 -7.80
CA ALA A 85 -16.38 12.35 -7.72
C ALA A 85 -15.83 13.40 -8.68
N PHE A 86 -14.50 13.53 -8.76
CA PHE A 86 -13.88 14.44 -9.71
C PHE A 86 -14.24 14.07 -11.15
N ASP A 87 -14.16 12.79 -11.51
CA ASP A 87 -14.48 12.34 -12.87
C ASP A 87 -15.95 12.62 -13.23
N TYR A 88 -16.84 12.56 -12.24
CA TYR A 88 -18.27 12.82 -12.45
C TYR A 88 -18.58 14.32 -12.57
N VAL A 89 -17.97 15.14 -11.70
CA VAL A 89 -18.30 16.57 -11.55
C VAL A 89 -17.43 17.47 -12.44
N GLY A 90 -16.11 17.21 -12.48
CA GLY A 90 -15.16 18.06 -13.21
C GLY A 90 -14.91 19.40 -12.52
N LEU A 91 -13.94 20.17 -13.07
CA LEU A 91 -13.66 21.51 -12.57
C LEU A 91 -14.74 22.49 -13.03
N PRO A 92 -15.03 23.55 -12.25
CA PRO A 92 -14.33 23.93 -11.02
C PRO A 92 -14.79 23.22 -9.75
N GLU A 93 -16.00 22.69 -9.68
CA GLU A 93 -16.56 22.14 -8.44
C GLU A 93 -15.89 20.84 -8.00
N GLY A 94 -15.28 20.08 -8.91
CA GLY A 94 -14.51 18.89 -8.60
C GLY A 94 -13.31 19.12 -7.69
N ILE A 95 -12.95 20.40 -7.44
CA ILE A 95 -11.91 20.72 -6.47
C ILE A 95 -12.30 20.30 -5.04
N TYR A 96 -13.59 20.35 -4.69
CA TYR A 96 -14.01 20.07 -3.31
C TYR A 96 -13.68 18.65 -2.85
N PRO A 97 -14.00 17.58 -3.61
CA PRO A 97 -13.56 16.24 -3.20
C PRO A 97 -12.03 16.11 -3.17
N MET A 98 -11.29 16.83 -4.03
CA MET A 98 -9.82 16.82 -3.98
C MET A 98 -9.31 17.44 -2.67
N ILE A 99 -9.90 18.56 -2.25
CA ILE A 99 -9.56 19.24 -0.99
C ILE A 99 -9.84 18.30 0.19
N GLU A 100 -11.03 17.69 0.21
CA GLU A 100 -11.41 16.77 1.28
C GLU A 100 -10.41 15.61 1.39
N ALA A 101 -10.04 15.00 0.26
CA ALA A 101 -9.06 13.93 0.24
C ALA A 101 -7.69 14.40 0.73
N ALA A 102 -7.21 15.56 0.27
CA ALA A 102 -5.91 16.09 0.70
C ALA A 102 -5.88 16.34 2.22
N LEU A 103 -6.95 16.92 2.76
CA LEU A 103 -7.06 17.16 4.20
C LEU A 103 -7.11 15.84 4.98
N TYR A 104 -7.91 14.87 4.51
CA TYR A 104 -8.03 13.56 5.14
C TYR A 104 -6.67 12.84 5.16
N LEU A 105 -6.01 12.74 4.01
CA LEU A 105 -4.76 12.00 3.88
C LEU A 105 -3.63 12.64 4.70
N SER A 106 -3.59 13.99 4.75
CA SER A 106 -2.55 14.66 5.52
C SER A 106 -2.76 14.51 7.03
N THR A 107 -4.01 14.35 7.48
CA THR A 107 -4.31 14.25 8.92
C THR A 107 -4.51 12.81 9.41
N ALA A 108 -4.52 11.84 8.51
CA ALA A 108 -4.65 10.43 8.87
C ALA A 108 -3.38 9.91 9.55
N PRO A 109 -3.51 8.93 10.46
CA PRO A 109 -2.32 8.25 11.00
C PRO A 109 -1.58 7.52 9.87
N LYS A 110 -0.28 7.33 10.02
CA LYS A 110 0.60 6.82 8.95
C LYS A 110 1.19 5.45 9.31
N SER A 111 1.21 4.54 8.33
CA SER A 111 1.93 3.26 8.42
C SER A 111 2.37 2.86 7.01
N ASN A 112 3.64 2.51 6.88
CA ASN A 112 4.19 1.98 5.63
C ASN A 112 4.40 0.47 5.68
N SER A 113 3.71 -0.24 6.58
CA SER A 113 3.87 -1.70 6.74
C SER A 113 3.55 -2.49 5.47
N ALA A 114 2.79 -1.90 4.54
CA ALA A 114 2.51 -2.51 3.23
C ALA A 114 3.79 -2.77 2.42
N LEU A 115 4.88 -2.04 2.68
CA LEU A 115 6.17 -2.25 2.03
C LEU A 115 6.75 -3.65 2.32
N ALA A 116 6.22 -4.37 3.31
CA ALA A 116 6.55 -5.78 3.57
C ALA A 116 6.42 -6.67 2.32
N TYR A 117 5.54 -6.31 1.39
CA TYR A 117 5.40 -7.03 0.12
C TYR A 117 6.73 -7.12 -0.63
N PHE A 118 7.51 -6.05 -0.62
CA PHE A 118 8.78 -6.02 -1.38
C PHE A 118 9.82 -6.96 -0.76
N GLN A 119 9.79 -7.15 0.56
CA GLN A 119 10.64 -8.14 1.22
C GLN A 119 10.23 -9.56 0.82
N ALA A 120 8.92 -9.83 0.72
CA ALA A 120 8.43 -11.12 0.26
C ALA A 120 8.85 -11.37 -1.20
N TYR A 121 8.72 -10.33 -2.06
CA TYR A 121 9.13 -10.40 -3.46
C TYR A 121 10.62 -10.76 -3.59
N GLU A 122 11.49 -10.07 -2.85
CA GLU A 122 12.94 -10.38 -2.86
C GLU A 122 13.23 -11.80 -2.39
N THR A 123 12.46 -12.29 -1.40
CA THR A 123 12.64 -13.66 -0.91
C THR A 123 12.33 -14.67 -2.02
N VAL A 124 11.25 -14.46 -2.78
CA VAL A 124 10.92 -15.31 -3.92
C VAL A 124 12.05 -15.27 -4.96
N GLU A 125 12.57 -14.08 -5.28
CA GLU A 125 13.66 -13.92 -6.25
C GLU A 125 14.93 -14.68 -5.81
N LYS A 126 15.30 -14.55 -4.53
CA LYS A 126 16.53 -15.13 -4.00
C LYS A 126 16.44 -16.64 -3.81
N LYS A 127 15.30 -17.16 -3.37
CA LYS A 127 15.12 -18.59 -3.08
C LYS A 127 14.62 -19.39 -4.29
N GLY A 128 14.16 -18.70 -5.33
CA GLY A 128 13.54 -19.36 -6.48
C GLY A 128 12.16 -19.89 -6.15
N VAL A 129 11.63 -20.72 -7.06
CA VAL A 129 10.28 -21.29 -6.90
C VAL A 129 10.31 -22.38 -5.84
N THR A 130 9.57 -22.17 -4.76
CA THR A 130 9.39 -23.14 -3.67
C THR A 130 8.09 -23.91 -3.90
N GLU A 131 8.04 -25.15 -3.40
CA GLU A 131 6.84 -25.96 -3.55
C GLU A 131 5.70 -25.48 -2.65
N VAL A 132 4.50 -25.51 -3.20
CA VAL A 132 3.27 -25.28 -2.43
C VAL A 132 3.02 -26.51 -1.57
N PRO A 133 2.80 -26.37 -0.25
CA PRO A 133 2.44 -27.52 0.60
C PRO A 133 1.21 -28.27 0.04
N ASP A 134 1.23 -29.59 0.10
CA ASP A 134 0.20 -30.43 -0.55
C ASP A 134 -1.22 -30.11 -0.08
N HIS A 135 -1.40 -29.86 1.21
CA HIS A 135 -2.73 -29.52 1.76
C HIS A 135 -3.29 -28.20 1.24
N LEU A 136 -2.43 -27.31 0.69
CA LEU A 136 -2.85 -26.03 0.12
C LEU A 136 -3.09 -26.11 -1.39
N LYS A 137 -2.72 -27.22 -2.03
CA LYS A 137 -2.90 -27.38 -3.47
C LYS A 137 -4.38 -27.56 -3.81
N ASP A 138 -4.75 -27.16 -5.03
CA ASP A 138 -6.13 -27.31 -5.53
C ASP A 138 -6.50 -28.80 -5.61
N SER A 139 -7.57 -29.16 -4.93
CA SER A 139 -8.09 -30.54 -4.91
C SER A 139 -9.11 -30.83 -6.01
N SER A 140 -9.45 -29.83 -6.85
CA SER A 140 -10.50 -29.95 -7.85
C SER A 140 -10.01 -30.49 -9.21
N ARG A 141 -8.70 -30.46 -9.47
CA ARG A 141 -8.11 -30.94 -10.74
C ARG A 141 -7.25 -32.18 -10.48
N ASP A 142 -7.63 -33.32 -11.09
CA ASP A 142 -6.83 -34.56 -11.11
C ASP A 142 -6.11 -34.88 -9.79
N ALA A 143 -6.64 -34.41 -8.69
CA ALA A 143 -5.98 -34.45 -7.39
C ALA A 143 -6.09 -35.79 -6.68
N LYS A 144 -7.05 -36.62 -7.09
CA LYS A 144 -7.25 -37.94 -6.49
C LYS A 144 -6.08 -38.87 -6.88
N GLY A 145 -5.18 -39.05 -5.93
CA GLY A 145 -3.98 -39.86 -6.14
C GLY A 145 -2.68 -39.12 -6.01
N LEU A 146 -2.72 -37.77 -6.00
CA LEU A 146 -1.52 -36.96 -5.78
C LEU A 146 -1.47 -36.32 -4.38
N GLY A 147 -2.51 -36.50 -3.55
CA GLY A 147 -2.56 -35.99 -2.20
C GLY A 147 -2.85 -34.49 -2.11
N HIS A 148 -3.26 -33.87 -3.22
CA HIS A 148 -3.53 -32.43 -3.26
C HIS A 148 -4.75 -32.08 -2.41
N GLY A 149 -4.61 -31.11 -1.51
CA GLY A 149 -5.65 -30.68 -0.58
C GLY A 149 -5.84 -31.58 0.63
N GLU A 150 -5.12 -32.69 0.71
CA GLU A 150 -5.27 -33.63 1.81
C GLU A 150 -4.66 -33.07 3.10
N GLY A 151 -5.46 -33.08 4.17
CA GLY A 151 -5.03 -32.54 5.46
C GLY A 151 -5.33 -31.08 5.71
N TYR A 152 -5.91 -30.38 4.72
CA TYR A 152 -6.31 -28.99 4.91
C TYR A 152 -7.44 -28.87 5.92
N VAL A 153 -7.27 -28.00 6.92
CA VAL A 153 -8.30 -27.72 7.92
C VAL A 153 -8.98 -26.40 7.56
N TYR A 154 -10.29 -26.45 7.34
CA TYR A 154 -11.08 -25.27 6.95
C TYR A 154 -11.32 -24.38 8.17
N PRO A 155 -10.79 -23.12 8.16
CA PRO A 155 -10.83 -22.30 9.40
C PRO A 155 -12.23 -21.99 9.92
N HIS A 156 -13.24 -21.90 9.04
CA HIS A 156 -14.60 -21.58 9.45
C HIS A 156 -15.28 -22.66 10.29
N GLN A 157 -14.68 -23.85 10.41
CA GLN A 157 -15.16 -24.90 11.29
C GLN A 157 -14.71 -24.70 12.74
N LEU A 158 -13.83 -23.73 13.00
CA LEU A 158 -13.24 -23.49 14.31
C LEU A 158 -13.73 -22.16 14.88
N GLU A 159 -13.72 -22.09 16.20
CA GLU A 159 -14.00 -20.86 16.93
C GLU A 159 -12.96 -19.79 16.50
N GLU A 160 -13.31 -18.55 16.38
CA GLU A 160 -12.48 -17.47 15.88
C GLU A 160 -12.07 -17.59 14.40
N HIS A 161 -12.51 -18.66 13.69
CA HIS A 161 -12.17 -18.88 12.27
C HIS A 161 -10.67 -18.81 12.00
N HIS A 162 -9.87 -19.33 12.94
CA HIS A 162 -8.41 -19.38 12.83
C HIS A 162 -7.92 -20.79 13.12
N VAL A 163 -6.93 -21.23 12.37
CA VAL A 163 -6.28 -22.54 12.58
C VAL A 163 -4.77 -22.40 12.46
N GLY A 164 -4.07 -22.98 13.41
CA GLY A 164 -2.61 -23.06 13.37
C GLY A 164 -2.15 -24.17 12.43
N GLN A 165 -2.12 -23.86 11.13
CA GLN A 165 -1.58 -24.80 10.13
C GLN A 165 -0.55 -24.09 9.25
N GLN A 166 0.20 -24.85 8.49
CA GLN A 166 1.24 -24.32 7.62
C GLN A 166 0.63 -23.63 6.41
N TYR A 167 1.05 -22.39 6.14
CA TYR A 167 0.66 -21.65 4.94
C TYR A 167 1.87 -21.27 4.07
N LEU A 168 3.03 -21.07 4.66
CA LEU A 168 4.25 -20.81 3.90
C LEU A 168 4.92 -22.12 3.48
N PRO A 169 5.73 -22.10 2.41
CA PRO A 169 6.58 -23.27 2.09
C PRO A 169 7.42 -23.67 3.30
N THR A 170 7.73 -24.96 3.41
CA THR A 170 8.47 -25.52 4.54
C THR A 170 9.77 -24.77 4.84
N ALA A 171 10.49 -24.37 3.78
CA ALA A 171 11.76 -23.65 3.92
C ALA A 171 11.60 -22.22 4.51
N LEU A 172 10.35 -21.74 4.62
CA LEU A 172 10.06 -20.38 5.13
C LEU A 172 9.23 -20.41 6.42
N GLN A 173 9.01 -21.59 7.00
CA GLN A 173 8.28 -21.67 8.28
C GLN A 173 9.01 -20.85 9.34
N GLY A 174 8.24 -20.06 10.11
CA GLY A 174 8.79 -19.18 11.13
C GLY A 174 9.27 -17.82 10.60
N THR A 175 9.13 -17.57 9.28
CA THR A 175 9.45 -16.27 8.68
C THR A 175 8.23 -15.38 8.65
N TYR A 176 8.37 -14.16 9.10
CA TYR A 176 7.28 -13.15 9.06
C TYR A 176 7.74 -11.95 8.24
N PHE A 177 6.98 -11.61 7.20
CA PHE A 177 7.21 -10.43 6.36
C PHE A 177 6.48 -9.21 6.93
N TYR A 178 5.20 -9.39 7.28
CA TYR A 178 4.37 -8.30 7.75
C TYR A 178 4.61 -8.01 9.22
N LYS A 179 5.03 -6.77 9.49
CA LYS A 179 5.27 -6.27 10.85
C LYS A 179 4.30 -5.10 11.10
N PRO A 180 3.14 -5.36 11.74
CA PRO A 180 2.18 -4.30 11.97
C PRO A 180 2.71 -3.26 12.96
N THR A 181 2.33 -2.00 12.74
CA THR A 181 2.64 -0.92 13.68
C THR A 181 1.62 -0.89 14.82
N ALA A 182 1.88 -0.04 15.81
CA ALA A 182 0.94 0.22 16.91
C ALA A 182 0.11 1.48 16.66
N ILE A 183 -0.10 1.85 15.39
CA ILE A 183 -0.67 3.15 15.00
C ILE A 183 -2.05 2.93 14.39
N GLY A 184 -3.05 3.66 14.88
CA GLY A 184 -4.41 3.64 14.34
C GLY A 184 -5.04 2.26 14.39
N TYR A 185 -5.78 1.90 13.35
CA TYR A 185 -6.44 0.59 13.24
C TYR A 185 -5.44 -0.56 13.31
N GLU A 186 -4.21 -0.34 12.83
CA GLU A 186 -3.20 -1.41 12.78
C GLU A 186 -2.78 -1.90 14.18
N ALA A 187 -2.99 -1.11 15.23
CA ALA A 187 -2.74 -1.57 16.61
C ALA A 187 -3.62 -2.79 16.94
N ALA A 188 -4.90 -2.75 16.56
CA ALA A 188 -5.82 -3.89 16.79
C ALA A 188 -5.43 -5.09 15.92
N VAL A 189 -4.96 -4.85 14.70
CA VAL A 189 -4.44 -5.90 13.81
C VAL A 189 -3.23 -6.57 14.46
N ARG A 190 -2.28 -5.78 14.99
CA ARG A 190 -1.07 -6.28 15.65
C ARG A 190 -1.42 -7.23 16.80
N ASP A 191 -2.32 -6.80 17.68
CA ASP A 191 -2.67 -7.58 18.89
C ASP A 191 -3.33 -8.91 18.50
N ARG A 192 -4.22 -8.90 17.51
CA ARG A 192 -4.90 -10.09 17.01
C ARG A 192 -3.89 -11.04 16.32
N LEU A 193 -3.03 -10.49 15.48
CA LEU A 193 -2.02 -11.26 14.73
C LEU A 193 -1.01 -11.93 15.66
N GLU A 194 -0.60 -11.26 16.74
CA GLU A 194 0.29 -11.82 17.74
C GLU A 194 -0.27 -13.11 18.34
N ARG A 195 -1.56 -13.11 18.72
CA ARG A 195 -2.24 -14.31 19.25
C ARG A 195 -2.27 -15.43 18.21
N TRP A 196 -2.60 -15.10 16.98
CA TRP A 196 -2.68 -16.07 15.88
C TRP A 196 -1.31 -16.69 15.58
N ARG A 197 -0.26 -15.89 15.56
CA ARG A 197 1.10 -16.36 15.31
C ARG A 197 1.57 -17.33 16.39
N ARG A 198 1.32 -16.99 17.66
CA ARG A 198 1.65 -17.89 18.79
C ARG A 198 0.91 -19.23 18.70
N ALA A 199 -0.37 -19.20 18.33
CA ALA A 199 -1.14 -20.42 18.14
C ALA A 199 -0.59 -21.27 17.00
N GLN A 200 -0.20 -20.64 15.90
CA GLN A 200 0.39 -21.33 14.74
C GLN A 200 1.77 -21.91 15.09
N GLU A 201 2.61 -21.14 15.75
CA GLU A 201 3.94 -21.58 16.19
C GLU A 201 3.82 -22.83 17.06
N LYS A 202 2.90 -22.81 18.03
CA LYS A 202 2.64 -23.93 18.92
C LYS A 202 2.16 -25.17 18.14
N ALA A 203 1.20 -24.97 17.25
CA ALA A 203 0.62 -26.07 16.45
C ALA A 203 1.65 -26.74 15.54
N LEU A 204 2.59 -25.95 15.00
CA LEU A 204 3.60 -26.42 14.05
C LEU A 204 4.92 -26.81 14.71
N GLY A 205 5.07 -26.59 16.03
CA GLY A 205 6.33 -26.85 16.73
C GLY A 205 7.45 -25.92 16.30
N VAL A 206 7.12 -24.70 15.84
CA VAL A 206 8.11 -23.70 15.42
C VAL A 206 8.70 -23.05 16.67
N THR A 207 10.01 -23.21 16.88
CA THR A 207 10.72 -22.68 18.06
C THR A 207 11.57 -21.46 17.74
N GLU A 208 11.89 -21.24 16.46
CA GLU A 208 12.67 -20.09 16.01
C GLU A 208 11.91 -19.32 14.96
N THR A 209 11.74 -18.04 15.18
CA THR A 209 11.05 -17.15 14.22
C THR A 209 11.94 -15.98 13.83
N THR A 210 11.74 -15.49 12.64
CA THR A 210 12.43 -14.31 12.12
C THR A 210 11.42 -13.37 11.50
N THR A 211 11.29 -12.17 12.06
CA THR A 211 10.51 -11.10 11.43
C THR A 211 11.46 -10.26 10.59
N LEU A 212 11.28 -10.30 9.29
CA LEU A 212 12.10 -9.54 8.37
C LEU A 212 11.77 -8.04 8.49
N PRO A 213 12.76 -7.15 8.36
CA PRO A 213 12.48 -5.72 8.47
C PRO A 213 11.61 -5.23 7.32
N THR A 214 10.71 -4.31 7.62
CA THR A 214 9.97 -3.60 6.57
C THR A 214 10.98 -2.78 5.77
N PRO A 215 11.03 -2.92 4.45
CA PRO A 215 11.98 -2.14 3.66
C PRO A 215 11.74 -0.64 3.79
N THR A 216 12.80 0.13 3.65
CA THR A 216 12.68 1.59 3.52
C THR A 216 12.01 1.94 2.19
N HIS A 217 11.56 3.18 2.08
CA HIS A 217 10.98 3.68 0.82
C HIS A 217 11.98 3.53 -0.34
N GLU A 218 13.26 3.83 -0.11
CA GLU A 218 14.31 3.73 -1.14
C GLU A 218 14.52 2.28 -1.60
N GLU A 219 14.55 1.34 -0.65
CA GLU A 219 14.67 -0.09 -0.97
C GLU A 219 13.47 -0.57 -1.77
N ALA A 220 12.26 -0.21 -1.36
CA ALA A 220 11.02 -0.58 -2.07
C ALA A 220 11.03 -0.03 -3.51
N GLU A 221 11.44 1.22 -3.69
CA GLU A 221 11.55 1.83 -5.02
C GLU A 221 12.59 1.12 -5.89
N SER A 222 13.72 0.71 -5.28
CA SER A 222 14.73 -0.08 -6.00
C SER A 222 14.17 -1.42 -6.47
N ILE A 223 13.41 -2.09 -5.61
CA ILE A 223 12.78 -3.38 -5.95
C ILE A 223 11.73 -3.18 -7.05
N LYS A 224 10.88 -2.16 -6.96
CA LYS A 224 9.88 -1.83 -7.99
C LYS A 224 10.53 -1.70 -9.38
N ARG A 225 11.68 -1.01 -9.46
CA ARG A 225 12.39 -0.86 -10.72
C ARG A 225 12.84 -2.20 -11.29
N LYS A 226 13.29 -3.13 -10.44
CA LYS A 226 13.70 -4.49 -10.85
C LYS A 226 12.51 -5.33 -11.31
N MET A 227 11.32 -5.11 -10.76
CA MET A 227 10.11 -5.89 -11.11
C MET A 227 9.70 -5.71 -12.57
N GLY A 228 10.22 -4.69 -13.25
CA GLY A 228 9.99 -4.49 -14.67
C GLY A 228 8.57 -4.06 -15.05
N PHE A 229 7.76 -3.67 -14.07
CA PHE A 229 6.44 -3.11 -14.36
C PHE A 229 6.64 -1.75 -15.05
N ARG A 230 6.24 -1.67 -16.31
CA ARG A 230 6.29 -0.42 -17.04
C ARG A 230 5.23 0.53 -16.49
N ASN A 231 5.60 1.77 -16.27
CA ASN A 231 4.62 2.80 -15.95
C ASN A 231 3.72 2.99 -17.19
N THR A 232 2.50 2.49 -17.12
CA THR A 232 1.48 2.70 -18.15
C THR A 232 0.77 4.03 -17.93
#